data_033ee17a08b5b39e37dbbdbc86391660
#
_entry.id   033ee17a08b5b39e37dbbdbc86391660
#
_cell.length_a   1.000
_cell.length_b   1.000
_cell.length_c   1.000
_cell.angle_alpha   90.00
_cell.angle_beta   90.00
_cell.angle_gamma   90.00
#
_symmetry.space_group_name_H-M   'P 1'
#
loop_
_entity.id
_entity.type
_entity.pdbx_description
1 polymer ?
#
loop_
_entity_poly.entity_id
_entity_poly.type
_entity_poly.pdbx_seq_one_letter_code
_entity_poly.pdbx_strand_id
1 'polypeptide(L)'
;VYAEVTSGMIFSGLCQGQPLREALKKGDMDAAEQAVLPAMELMDTLVKSGYTDPALNAAYPDDNYDGSILRFFEGDVPFWVCNTEKVSGMKKRESKSETFKKQPFSYGFIYAPVGEAGQYIYREPWFGFAANKTGKNADYAVEFLRFLATQAESNRIADVKGVPSAAKDGTSSAIYTKVLDEKLTADSCVNQGEVTPAMVSKWCSCITQYALGKYASAHEAAQDFLGVCSAEIK
;
A
#
# COMPACT_ATOMS: atom_id res chain seq x y z
N VAL A 1 9.70 -1.29 0.36
CA VAL A 1 9.44 -2.17 1.52
C VAL A 1 9.03 -1.35 2.74
N TYR A 2 9.83 -0.36 3.21
CA TYR A 2 9.52 0.38 4.45
C TYR A 2 8.22 1.16 4.36
N ALA A 3 8.00 1.85 3.26
CA ALA A 3 6.75 2.56 3.04
C ALA A 3 5.55 1.60 3.01
N GLU A 4 5.68 0.44 2.40
CA GLU A 4 4.60 -0.56 2.32
C GLU A 4 4.20 -1.09 3.71
N VAL A 5 5.16 -1.29 4.62
CA VAL A 5 4.86 -1.71 6.00
C VAL A 5 4.09 -0.63 6.76
N THR A 6 4.45 0.62 6.59
CA THR A 6 3.96 1.75 7.40
C THR A 6 2.85 2.56 6.72
N SER A 7 2.69 2.42 5.40
CA SER A 7 1.75 3.23 4.62
C SER A 7 0.30 3.11 5.09
N GLY A 8 -0.12 1.91 5.51
CA GLY A 8 -1.45 1.70 6.05
C GLY A 8 -1.74 2.60 7.26
N MET A 9 -0.81 2.69 8.21
CA MET A 9 -0.92 3.54 9.40
C MET A 9 -1.03 5.03 9.01
N ILE A 10 -0.11 5.49 8.16
CA ILE A 10 0.01 6.91 7.84
C ILE A 10 -1.10 7.38 6.89
N PHE A 11 -1.36 6.65 5.82
CA PHE A 11 -2.33 7.08 4.84
C PHE A 11 -3.77 6.92 5.33
N SER A 12 -4.08 5.92 6.17
CA SER A 12 -5.35 5.89 6.86
C SER A 12 -5.54 7.10 7.79
N GLY A 13 -4.50 7.49 8.52
CA GLY A 13 -4.51 8.65 9.39
C GLY A 13 -4.72 9.99 8.67
N LEU A 14 -4.36 10.07 7.38
CA LEU A 14 -4.55 11.25 6.53
C LEU A 14 -5.94 11.34 5.89
N CYS A 15 -6.76 10.27 5.95
CA CYS A 15 -8.11 10.28 5.43
C CYS A 15 -9.04 11.18 6.27
N GLN A 16 -10.16 11.57 5.67
CA GLN A 16 -11.13 12.46 6.32
C GLN A 16 -11.63 11.89 7.66
N GLY A 17 -11.69 12.74 8.69
CA GLY A 17 -12.14 12.37 10.04
C GLY A 17 -11.10 11.62 10.88
N GLN A 18 -9.93 11.33 10.35
CA GLN A 18 -8.88 10.62 11.09
C GLN A 18 -7.98 11.57 11.88
N PRO A 19 -7.40 11.11 13.02
CA PRO A 19 -6.67 11.98 13.96
C PRO A 19 -5.54 12.80 13.34
N LEU A 20 -4.70 12.20 12.50
CA LEU A 20 -3.59 12.89 11.87
C LEU A 20 -4.06 14.04 10.98
N ARG A 21 -5.09 13.79 10.15
CA ARG A 21 -5.67 14.83 9.30
C ARG A 21 -6.30 15.96 10.10
N GLU A 22 -7.04 15.62 11.14
CA GLU A 22 -7.70 16.63 11.98
C GLU A 22 -6.70 17.46 12.79
N ALA A 23 -5.58 16.88 13.22
CA ALA A 23 -4.48 17.63 13.84
C ALA A 23 -3.88 18.63 12.84
N LEU A 24 -3.58 18.19 11.62
CA LEU A 24 -3.03 19.04 10.56
C LEU A 24 -3.96 20.21 10.19
N LYS A 25 -5.28 19.95 10.06
CA LYS A 25 -6.27 21.01 9.80
C LYS A 25 -6.33 22.07 10.90
N LYS A 26 -6.09 21.67 12.14
CA LYS A 26 -6.07 22.59 13.30
C LYS A 26 -4.72 23.28 13.48
N GLY A 27 -3.70 22.90 12.73
CA GLY A 27 -2.34 23.37 12.92
C GLY A 27 -1.68 22.82 14.19
N ASP A 28 -2.24 21.74 14.76
CA ASP A 28 -1.71 21.07 15.94
C ASP A 28 -0.59 20.12 15.52
N MET A 29 0.61 20.67 15.37
CA MET A 29 1.76 19.90 14.88
C MET A 29 2.26 18.88 15.90
N ASP A 30 2.06 19.11 17.19
CA ASP A 30 2.45 18.15 18.24
C ASP A 30 1.56 16.90 18.16
N ALA A 31 0.25 17.08 18.04
CA ALA A 31 -0.68 15.96 17.85
C ALA A 31 -0.45 15.23 16.51
N ALA A 32 -0.14 15.96 15.45
CA ALA A 32 0.18 15.36 14.15
C ALA A 32 1.47 14.51 14.23
N GLU A 33 2.49 14.99 14.92
CA GLU A 33 3.72 14.25 15.12
C GLU A 33 3.50 12.97 15.94
N GLN A 34 2.76 13.06 17.06
CA GLN A 34 2.41 11.89 17.87
C GLN A 34 1.68 10.80 17.06
N ALA A 35 0.92 11.17 16.03
CA ALA A 35 0.27 10.22 15.14
C ALA A 35 1.23 9.56 14.12
N VAL A 36 2.38 10.17 13.83
CA VAL A 36 3.39 9.67 12.89
C VAL A 36 4.48 8.84 13.56
N LEU A 37 4.88 9.21 14.78
CA LEU A 37 5.98 8.57 15.51
C LEU A 37 5.87 7.04 15.62
N PRO A 38 4.70 6.43 15.88
CA PRO A 38 4.60 4.96 15.95
C PRO A 38 5.09 4.23 14.68
N ALA A 39 4.93 4.83 13.51
CA ALA A 39 5.45 4.27 12.26
C ALA A 39 6.99 4.33 12.18
N MET A 40 7.59 5.39 12.71
CA MET A 40 9.05 5.52 12.83
C MET A 40 9.64 4.54 13.86
N GLU A 41 8.98 4.38 14.99
CA GLU A 41 9.37 3.42 16.04
C GLU A 41 9.28 1.97 15.54
N LEU A 42 8.27 1.65 14.75
CA LEU A 42 8.17 0.36 14.09
C LEU A 42 9.38 0.13 13.17
N MET A 43 9.77 1.13 12.37
CA MET A 43 10.96 1.02 11.52
C MET A 43 12.24 0.84 12.32
N ASP A 44 12.41 1.58 13.39
CA ASP A 44 13.55 1.41 14.31
C ASP A 44 13.61 -0.03 14.83
N THR A 45 12.49 -0.56 15.27
CA THR A 45 12.39 -1.93 15.78
C THR A 45 12.79 -2.95 14.71
N LEU A 46 12.27 -2.83 13.50
CA LEU A 46 12.56 -3.74 12.40
C LEU A 46 14.04 -3.70 11.98
N VAL A 47 14.62 -2.50 11.89
CA VAL A 47 16.03 -2.31 11.51
C VAL A 47 16.97 -2.76 12.62
N LYS A 48 16.76 -2.32 13.85
CA LYS A 48 17.63 -2.64 15.00
C LYS A 48 17.58 -4.12 15.38
N SER A 49 16.44 -4.78 15.17
CA SER A 49 16.28 -6.21 15.40
C SER A 49 16.79 -7.09 14.24
N GLY A 50 17.26 -6.48 13.16
CA GLY A 50 17.75 -7.20 11.99
C GLY A 50 16.67 -7.89 11.16
N TYR A 51 15.39 -7.55 11.35
CA TYR A 51 14.30 -8.07 10.53
C TYR A 51 14.26 -7.47 9.13
N THR A 52 14.86 -6.30 8.96
CA THR A 52 15.06 -5.68 7.65
C THR A 52 16.51 -5.20 7.53
N ASP A 53 17.06 -5.30 6.32
CA ASP A 53 18.38 -4.77 5.99
C ASP A 53 18.22 -3.57 5.03
N PRO A 54 18.47 -2.33 5.51
CA PRO A 54 18.38 -1.14 4.68
C PRO A 54 19.31 -1.17 3.46
N ALA A 55 20.51 -1.72 3.59
CA ALA A 55 21.46 -1.83 2.47
C ALA A 55 20.94 -2.79 1.41
N LEU A 56 20.37 -3.90 1.83
CA LEU A 56 19.77 -4.88 0.92
C LEU A 56 18.56 -4.30 0.19
N ASN A 57 17.70 -3.56 0.91
CA ASN A 57 16.56 -2.90 0.28
C ASN A 57 16.99 -1.83 -0.73
N ALA A 58 18.07 -1.11 -0.47
CA ALA A 58 18.64 -0.15 -1.41
C ALA A 58 19.23 -0.82 -2.67
N ALA A 59 19.65 -2.08 -2.57
CA ALA A 59 20.14 -2.86 -3.71
C ALA A 59 19.03 -3.34 -4.66
N TYR A 60 17.75 -3.23 -4.24
CA TYR A 60 16.59 -3.57 -5.05
C TYR A 60 15.72 -2.31 -5.28
N PRO A 61 16.15 -1.40 -6.15
CA PRO A 61 15.37 -0.23 -6.52
C PRO A 61 14.06 -0.64 -7.23
N ASP A 62 13.12 0.28 -7.36
CA ASP A 62 11.79 0.03 -7.90
C ASP A 62 11.79 -0.59 -9.31
N ASP A 63 12.81 -0.35 -10.10
CA ASP A 63 12.99 -0.94 -11.42
C ASP A 63 13.40 -2.43 -11.39
N ASN A 64 13.88 -2.94 -10.25
CA ASN A 64 14.17 -4.36 -10.04
C ASN A 64 13.07 -5.09 -9.26
N TYR A 65 11.84 -4.77 -9.54
CA TYR A 65 10.65 -5.33 -8.92
C TYR A 65 10.58 -6.87 -8.98
N ASP A 66 10.91 -7.47 -10.12
CA ASP A 66 10.94 -8.92 -10.28
C ASP A 66 11.96 -9.58 -9.34
N GLY A 67 13.12 -8.98 -9.15
CA GLY A 67 14.19 -9.48 -8.29
C GLY A 67 13.75 -9.60 -6.82
N SER A 68 13.08 -8.57 -6.29
CA SER A 68 12.63 -8.58 -4.90
C SER A 68 11.58 -9.67 -4.62
N ILE A 69 10.65 -9.89 -5.56
CA ILE A 69 9.64 -10.96 -5.42
C ILE A 69 10.26 -12.34 -5.55
N LEU A 70 11.20 -12.52 -6.48
CA LEU A 70 11.84 -13.82 -6.69
C LEU A 70 12.57 -14.31 -5.46
N ARG A 71 13.15 -13.43 -4.64
CA ARG A 71 13.76 -13.81 -3.36
C ARG A 71 12.80 -14.55 -2.44
N PHE A 72 11.51 -14.16 -2.39
CA PHE A 72 10.52 -14.88 -1.63
C PHE A 72 10.37 -16.33 -2.14
N PHE A 73 10.33 -16.52 -3.46
CA PHE A 73 10.21 -17.84 -4.07
C PHE A 73 11.52 -18.66 -4.05
N GLU A 74 12.64 -18.03 -3.82
CA GLU A 74 13.92 -18.69 -3.59
C GLU A 74 14.08 -19.17 -2.14
N GLY A 75 13.20 -18.72 -1.23
CA GLY A 75 13.11 -19.20 0.13
C GLY A 75 14.05 -18.52 1.12
N ASP A 76 14.73 -17.44 0.72
CA ASP A 76 15.63 -16.71 1.60
C ASP A 76 14.93 -15.59 2.42
N VAL A 77 13.68 -15.27 2.11
CA VAL A 77 12.86 -14.35 2.90
C VAL A 77 11.51 -15.01 3.25
N PRO A 78 11.16 -15.13 4.54
CA PRO A 78 9.93 -15.80 4.97
C PRO A 78 8.67 -14.92 4.78
N PHE A 79 8.83 -13.61 4.72
CA PHE A 79 7.73 -12.65 4.55
C PHE A 79 8.09 -11.63 3.48
N TRP A 80 7.10 -11.30 2.68
CA TRP A 80 7.22 -10.23 1.71
C TRP A 80 6.03 -9.28 1.82
N VAL A 81 6.30 -8.01 2.09
CA VAL A 81 5.25 -6.99 2.23
C VAL A 81 4.86 -6.46 0.86
N CYS A 82 3.57 -6.45 0.58
CA CYS A 82 3.05 -5.98 -0.70
C CYS A 82 1.63 -5.40 -0.56
N ASN A 83 1.21 -4.66 -1.57
CA ASN A 83 -0.18 -4.30 -1.73
C ASN A 83 -0.95 -5.39 -2.53
N THR A 84 -2.27 -5.30 -2.56
CA THR A 84 -3.12 -6.33 -3.19
C THR A 84 -2.89 -6.47 -4.69
N GLU A 85 -2.43 -5.44 -5.40
CA GLU A 85 -2.15 -5.54 -6.84
C GLU A 85 -1.03 -6.53 -7.16
N LYS A 86 -0.12 -6.76 -6.21
CA LYS A 86 1.04 -7.64 -6.39
C LYS A 86 0.66 -9.12 -6.37
N VAL A 87 -0.46 -9.46 -5.75
CA VAL A 87 -0.90 -10.86 -5.60
C VAL A 87 -1.03 -11.58 -6.95
N SER A 88 -1.62 -10.92 -7.95
CA SER A 88 -1.68 -11.51 -9.30
C SER A 88 -0.29 -11.73 -9.92
N GLY A 89 0.66 -10.88 -9.56
CA GLY A 89 2.05 -10.98 -9.98
C GLY A 89 2.81 -12.16 -9.39
N MET A 90 2.43 -12.62 -8.19
CA MET A 90 3.08 -13.74 -7.50
C MET A 90 3.00 -15.02 -8.35
N LYS A 91 1.83 -15.37 -8.88
CA LYS A 91 1.64 -16.54 -9.74
C LYS A 91 2.57 -16.55 -10.96
N LYS A 92 2.80 -15.39 -11.57
CA LYS A 92 3.75 -15.27 -12.67
C LYS A 92 5.19 -15.55 -12.21
N ARG A 93 5.57 -15.15 -10.98
CA ARG A 93 6.92 -15.34 -10.45
C ARG A 93 7.18 -16.76 -9.97
N GLU A 94 6.15 -17.49 -9.52
CA GLU A 94 6.26 -18.94 -9.27
C GLU A 94 6.86 -19.67 -10.49
N SER A 95 6.39 -19.32 -11.68
CA SER A 95 6.87 -19.94 -12.93
C SER A 95 8.28 -19.50 -13.34
N LYS A 96 8.83 -18.44 -12.74
CA LYS A 96 10.19 -17.94 -13.03
C LYS A 96 11.23 -18.45 -12.04
N SER A 97 10.85 -18.88 -10.84
CA SER A 97 11.77 -19.40 -9.84
C SER A 97 12.05 -20.88 -10.07
N GLU A 98 13.29 -21.21 -10.40
CA GLU A 98 13.72 -22.60 -10.53
C GLU A 98 13.76 -23.33 -9.18
N THR A 99 14.00 -22.60 -8.09
CA THR A 99 13.96 -23.14 -6.72
C THR A 99 12.54 -23.54 -6.36
N PHE A 100 11.57 -22.64 -6.57
CA PHE A 100 10.16 -22.92 -6.29
C PHE A 100 9.62 -24.09 -7.13
N LYS A 101 10.00 -24.18 -8.41
CA LYS A 101 9.59 -25.28 -9.28
C LYS A 101 10.08 -26.64 -8.76
N LYS A 102 11.29 -26.69 -8.22
CA LYS A 102 11.88 -27.92 -7.67
C LYS A 102 11.31 -28.29 -6.32
N GLN A 103 11.02 -27.31 -5.48
CA GLN A 103 10.53 -27.47 -4.13
C GLN A 103 9.42 -26.45 -3.84
N PRO A 104 8.22 -26.67 -4.39
CA PRO A 104 7.11 -25.75 -4.17
C PRO A 104 6.65 -25.78 -2.72
N PHE A 105 6.24 -24.60 -2.20
CA PHE A 105 5.67 -24.44 -0.88
C PHE A 105 4.34 -23.69 -0.95
N SER A 106 3.51 -23.87 0.07
CA SER A 106 2.27 -23.11 0.22
C SER A 106 2.53 -21.80 0.93
N TYR A 107 1.89 -20.75 0.44
CA TYR A 107 1.93 -19.44 1.07
C TYR A 107 0.54 -18.81 1.08
N GLY A 108 0.33 -17.83 1.93
CA GLY A 108 -0.93 -17.12 2.07
C GLY A 108 -0.70 -15.63 2.23
N PHE A 109 -1.80 -14.90 2.33
CA PHE A 109 -1.81 -13.46 2.53
C PHE A 109 -2.48 -13.14 3.85
N ILE A 110 -1.90 -12.22 4.60
CA ILE A 110 -2.46 -11.65 5.82
C ILE A 110 -2.33 -10.13 5.72
N TYR A 111 -3.19 -9.42 6.41
CA TYR A 111 -2.94 -8.00 6.64
C TYR A 111 -1.75 -7.83 7.56
N ALA A 112 -0.91 -6.83 7.30
CA ALA A 112 0.23 -6.55 8.16
C ALA A 112 -0.26 -6.15 9.57
N PRO A 113 0.05 -6.93 10.63
CA PRO A 113 -0.38 -6.65 11.99
C PRO A 113 0.52 -5.57 12.60
N VAL A 114 0.31 -4.32 12.21
CA VAL A 114 1.13 -3.17 12.63
C VAL A 114 0.36 -2.28 13.60
N GLY A 115 1.03 -1.88 14.68
CA GLY A 115 0.48 -1.02 15.73
C GLY A 115 -0.40 -1.76 16.75
N GLU A 116 -0.78 -1.06 17.80
CA GLU A 116 -1.61 -1.61 18.89
C GLU A 116 -3.04 -1.96 18.45
N ALA A 117 -3.58 -1.24 17.49
CA ALA A 117 -4.89 -1.50 16.91
C ALA A 117 -4.93 -2.76 16.03
N GLY A 118 -3.77 -3.37 15.73
CA GLY A 118 -3.63 -4.58 14.95
C GLY A 118 -3.44 -4.30 13.46
N GLN A 119 -4.49 -4.15 12.69
CA GLN A 119 -4.38 -4.07 11.23
C GLN A 119 -4.92 -2.75 10.70
N TYR A 120 -4.20 -2.12 9.79
CA TYR A 120 -4.65 -0.93 9.08
C TYR A 120 -4.95 -1.27 7.63
N ILE A 121 -6.08 -0.81 7.12
CA ILE A 121 -6.46 -0.96 5.73
C ILE A 121 -6.65 0.42 5.13
N TYR A 122 -5.75 0.73 4.23
CA TYR A 122 -5.85 1.87 3.35
C TYR A 122 -6.24 1.39 1.95
N ARG A 123 -7.33 1.92 1.42
CA ARG A 123 -7.86 1.58 0.11
C ARG A 123 -7.76 2.80 -0.80
N GLU A 124 -7.20 2.57 -1.97
CA GLU A 124 -7.19 3.58 -3.04
C GLU A 124 -7.64 2.95 -4.35
N PRO A 125 -8.24 3.73 -5.26
CA PRO A 125 -8.51 3.25 -6.61
C PRO A 125 -7.19 2.89 -7.29
N TRP A 126 -7.05 1.62 -7.67
CA TRP A 126 -5.82 1.18 -8.35
C TRP A 126 -5.72 1.75 -9.76
N PHE A 127 -6.81 1.74 -10.51
CA PHE A 127 -6.88 2.33 -11.85
C PHE A 127 -8.31 2.76 -12.17
N GLY A 128 -8.42 3.67 -13.13
CA GLY A 128 -9.70 4.13 -13.63
C GLY A 128 -9.67 4.27 -15.14
N PHE A 129 -10.85 4.34 -15.73
CA PHE A 129 -11.02 4.63 -17.14
C PHE A 129 -11.69 5.99 -17.32
N ALA A 130 -11.27 6.71 -18.32
CA ALA A 130 -11.88 8.01 -18.69
C ALA A 130 -12.14 8.07 -20.19
N ALA A 131 -13.25 8.68 -20.58
CA ALA A 131 -13.52 9.00 -21.97
C ALA A 131 -12.93 10.38 -22.30
N ASN A 132 -12.22 10.49 -23.43
CA ASN A 132 -11.80 11.77 -23.95
C ASN A 132 -13.01 12.53 -24.51
N LYS A 133 -13.45 13.57 -23.80
CA LYS A 133 -14.64 14.37 -24.13
C LYS A 133 -14.58 15.00 -25.53
N THR A 134 -13.40 15.31 -26.03
CA THR A 134 -13.18 15.91 -27.35
C THR A 134 -12.82 14.90 -28.42
N GLY A 135 -12.81 13.60 -28.07
CA GLY A 135 -12.50 12.53 -29.00
C GLY A 135 -13.61 12.36 -30.05
N LYS A 136 -13.25 12.02 -31.29
CA LYS A 136 -14.18 11.80 -32.40
C LYS A 136 -15.29 10.77 -32.07
N ASN A 137 -15.01 9.81 -31.19
CA ASN A 137 -15.90 8.73 -30.79
C ASN A 137 -16.24 8.79 -29.29
N ALA A 138 -16.37 9.99 -28.71
CA ALA A 138 -16.61 10.19 -27.28
C ALA A 138 -17.86 9.44 -26.78
N ASP A 139 -18.95 9.45 -27.55
CA ASP A 139 -20.20 8.77 -27.17
C ASP A 139 -20.03 7.24 -27.07
N TYR A 140 -19.33 6.64 -28.02
CA TYR A 140 -19.01 5.20 -27.96
C TYR A 140 -18.08 4.88 -26.77
N ALA A 141 -17.14 5.75 -26.45
CA ALA A 141 -16.30 5.58 -25.29
C ALA A 141 -17.11 5.61 -23.99
N VAL A 142 -18.10 6.50 -23.87
CA VAL A 142 -19.01 6.56 -22.72
C VAL A 142 -19.84 5.28 -22.62
N GLU A 143 -20.39 4.77 -23.71
CA GLU A 143 -21.14 3.51 -23.71
C GLU A 143 -20.25 2.32 -23.32
N PHE A 144 -18.99 2.31 -23.76
CA PHE A 144 -18.04 1.29 -23.33
C PHE A 144 -17.74 1.38 -21.81
N LEU A 145 -17.62 2.58 -21.26
CA LEU A 145 -17.45 2.78 -19.81
C LEU A 145 -18.69 2.29 -19.04
N ARG A 146 -19.90 2.53 -19.53
CA ARG A 146 -21.14 1.98 -18.94
C ARG A 146 -21.15 0.47 -18.94
N PHE A 147 -20.71 -0.15 -20.03
CA PHE A 147 -20.56 -1.60 -20.11
C PHE A 147 -19.55 -2.12 -19.07
N LEU A 148 -18.36 -1.52 -18.97
CA LEU A 148 -17.35 -1.89 -17.98
C LEU A 148 -17.82 -1.71 -16.53
N ALA A 149 -18.70 -0.75 -16.28
CA ALA A 149 -19.26 -0.46 -14.95
C ALA A 149 -20.38 -1.42 -14.54
N THR A 150 -20.80 -2.34 -15.41
CA THR A 150 -21.74 -3.38 -15.00
C THR A 150 -21.09 -4.33 -13.99
N GLN A 151 -21.90 -4.90 -13.09
CA GLN A 151 -21.40 -5.85 -12.09
C GLN A 151 -20.65 -7.04 -12.73
N ALA A 152 -21.17 -7.57 -13.82
CA ALA A 152 -20.57 -8.69 -14.52
C ALA A 152 -19.16 -8.37 -15.04
N GLU A 153 -18.99 -7.23 -15.71
CA GLU A 153 -17.69 -6.84 -16.26
C GLU A 153 -16.73 -6.36 -15.19
N SER A 154 -17.20 -5.67 -14.16
CA SER A 154 -16.37 -5.31 -13.00
C SER A 154 -15.83 -6.56 -12.28
N ASN A 155 -16.66 -7.59 -12.10
CA ASN A 155 -16.23 -8.87 -11.54
C ASN A 155 -15.23 -9.56 -12.48
N ARG A 156 -15.48 -9.57 -13.79
CA ARG A 156 -14.56 -10.17 -14.78
C ARG A 156 -13.19 -9.49 -14.79
N ILE A 157 -13.15 -8.17 -14.71
CA ILE A 157 -11.91 -7.41 -14.61
C ILE A 157 -11.16 -7.78 -13.31
N ALA A 158 -11.90 -7.85 -12.20
CA ALA A 158 -11.33 -8.23 -10.90
C ALA A 158 -10.71 -9.63 -10.94
N ASP A 159 -11.41 -10.61 -11.52
CA ASP A 159 -10.92 -11.99 -11.67
C ASP A 159 -9.66 -12.06 -12.55
N VAL A 160 -9.68 -11.40 -13.72
CA VAL A 160 -8.51 -11.36 -14.62
C VAL A 160 -7.30 -10.70 -13.96
N LYS A 161 -7.53 -9.68 -13.13
CA LYS A 161 -6.47 -8.97 -12.43
C LYS A 161 -6.10 -9.60 -11.09
N GLY A 162 -6.92 -10.51 -10.57
CA GLY A 162 -6.71 -11.11 -9.25
C GLY A 162 -6.83 -10.09 -8.11
N VAL A 163 -7.76 -9.14 -8.22
CA VAL A 163 -8.02 -8.10 -7.21
C VAL A 163 -9.50 -8.16 -6.77
N PRO A 164 -9.85 -7.57 -5.62
CA PRO A 164 -11.25 -7.43 -5.23
C PRO A 164 -12.04 -6.61 -6.25
N SER A 165 -13.28 -7.02 -6.53
CA SER A 165 -14.18 -6.27 -7.42
C SER A 165 -14.58 -4.94 -6.80
N ALA A 166 -14.65 -3.89 -7.63
CA ALA A 166 -15.18 -2.59 -7.24
C ALA A 166 -16.72 -2.52 -7.28
N ALA A 167 -17.39 -3.55 -7.82
CA ALA A 167 -18.84 -3.59 -7.87
C ALA A 167 -19.44 -3.80 -6.47
N LYS A 168 -20.63 -3.22 -6.22
CA LYS A 168 -21.40 -3.52 -5.02
C LYS A 168 -21.76 -5.02 -5.06
N ASP A 169 -21.55 -5.70 -3.95
CA ASP A 169 -21.70 -7.16 -3.82
C ASP A 169 -20.83 -7.93 -4.84
N GLY A 170 -19.69 -7.36 -5.20
CA GLY A 170 -18.76 -7.93 -6.16
C GLY A 170 -18.04 -9.16 -5.62
N THR A 171 -17.58 -10.01 -6.53
CA THR A 171 -16.79 -11.19 -6.20
C THR A 171 -15.33 -10.82 -5.91
N SER A 172 -14.65 -11.67 -5.14
CA SER A 172 -13.21 -11.62 -4.94
C SER A 172 -12.60 -12.97 -5.30
N SER A 173 -11.38 -12.97 -5.81
CA SER A 173 -10.70 -14.24 -6.05
C SER A 173 -10.50 -15.00 -4.74
N ALA A 174 -10.44 -16.33 -4.79
CA ALA A 174 -10.29 -17.20 -3.63
C ALA A 174 -9.05 -16.85 -2.77
N ILE A 175 -8.03 -16.24 -3.36
CA ILE A 175 -6.83 -15.77 -2.64
C ILE A 175 -7.18 -14.69 -1.61
N TYR A 176 -8.14 -13.80 -1.94
CA TYR A 176 -8.55 -12.71 -1.06
C TYR A 176 -9.67 -13.09 -0.10
N THR A 177 -10.46 -14.12 -0.39
CA THR A 177 -11.62 -14.47 0.44
C THR A 177 -11.22 -14.64 1.89
N LYS A 178 -10.13 -15.39 2.15
CA LYS A 178 -9.64 -15.61 3.52
C LYS A 178 -9.18 -14.31 4.19
N VAL A 179 -8.50 -13.43 3.47
CA VAL A 179 -8.00 -12.15 3.97
C VAL A 179 -9.16 -11.18 4.24
N LEU A 180 -10.19 -11.18 3.40
CA LEU A 180 -11.36 -10.31 3.54
C LEU A 180 -12.34 -10.78 4.61
N ASP A 181 -12.37 -12.10 4.91
CA ASP A 181 -13.20 -12.69 5.95
C ASP A 181 -12.63 -12.49 7.37
N GLU A 182 -11.37 -12.10 7.50
CA GLU A 182 -10.80 -11.73 8.79
C GLU A 182 -11.52 -10.48 9.32
N LYS A 183 -11.98 -10.54 10.57
CA LYS A 183 -12.56 -9.37 11.24
C LYS A 183 -11.48 -8.30 11.32
N LEU A 184 -11.69 -7.25 10.55
CA LEU A 184 -10.82 -6.09 10.56
C LEU A 184 -11.10 -5.30 11.84
N THR A 185 -10.17 -5.33 12.76
CA THR A 185 -10.24 -4.60 14.03
C THR A 185 -9.76 -3.17 13.89
N ALA A 186 -9.12 -2.83 12.79
CA ALA A 186 -8.62 -1.50 12.50
C ALA A 186 -9.54 -0.74 11.57
N ASP A 187 -9.53 0.59 11.68
CA ASP A 187 -10.25 1.48 10.80
C ASP A 187 -9.81 1.28 9.34
N SER A 188 -10.76 0.93 8.50
CA SER A 188 -10.51 0.89 7.06
C SER A 188 -10.83 2.26 6.46
N CYS A 189 -9.85 2.89 5.85
CA CYS A 189 -10.02 4.15 5.15
C CYS A 189 -9.96 3.96 3.64
N VAL A 190 -10.87 4.67 2.95
CA VAL A 190 -10.87 4.77 1.50
C VAL A 190 -10.40 6.17 1.14
N ASN A 191 -9.30 6.26 0.39
CA ASN A 191 -8.83 7.55 -0.12
C ASN A 191 -9.83 8.09 -1.16
N GLN A 192 -10.38 9.26 -0.86
CA GLN A 192 -11.29 9.99 -1.76
C GLN A 192 -10.61 11.25 -2.34
N GLY A 193 -9.28 11.24 -2.40
CA GLY A 193 -8.46 12.35 -2.86
C GLY A 193 -7.78 13.13 -1.74
N GLU A 194 -7.87 12.65 -0.49
CA GLU A 194 -7.24 13.31 0.66
C GLU A 194 -5.74 13.07 0.74
N VAL A 195 -5.28 11.90 0.33
CA VAL A 195 -3.85 11.55 0.27
C VAL A 195 -3.35 11.83 -1.13
N THR A 196 -2.50 12.84 -1.24
CA THR A 196 -1.98 13.30 -2.54
C THR A 196 -0.73 12.51 -2.95
N PRO A 197 -0.38 12.46 -4.24
CA PRO A 197 0.89 11.87 -4.68
C PRO A 197 2.13 12.51 -4.01
N ALA A 198 2.05 13.78 -3.67
CA ALA A 198 3.14 14.48 -2.96
C ALA A 198 3.34 13.92 -1.55
N MET A 199 2.24 13.70 -0.80
CA MET A 199 2.29 13.07 0.53
C MET A 199 2.85 11.64 0.44
N VAL A 200 2.39 10.84 -0.52
CA VAL A 200 2.88 9.47 -0.73
C VAL A 200 4.38 9.46 -1.02
N SER A 201 4.81 10.24 -2.01
CA SER A 201 6.23 10.35 -2.38
C SER A 201 7.10 10.81 -1.20
N LYS A 202 6.61 11.80 -0.45
CA LYS A 202 7.34 12.31 0.72
C LYS A 202 7.46 11.26 1.81
N TRP A 203 6.38 10.53 2.13
CA TRP A 203 6.43 9.44 3.11
C TRP A 203 7.43 8.36 2.70
N CYS A 204 7.35 7.89 1.45
CA CYS A 204 8.29 6.89 0.93
C CYS A 204 9.76 7.33 1.08
N SER A 205 10.04 8.60 0.77
CA SER A 205 11.37 9.18 0.94
C SER A 205 11.78 9.26 2.42
N CYS A 206 10.94 9.85 3.27
CA CYS A 206 11.27 10.06 4.69
C CYS A 206 11.54 8.74 5.42
N ILE A 207 10.64 7.75 5.28
CA ILE A 207 10.79 6.47 6.00
C ILE A 207 12.01 5.68 5.51
N THR A 208 12.30 5.75 4.20
CA THR A 208 13.50 5.09 3.63
C THR A 208 14.78 5.77 4.11
N GLN A 209 14.83 7.11 4.08
CA GLN A 209 16.00 7.87 4.53
C GLN A 209 16.21 7.71 6.05
N TYR A 210 15.14 7.63 6.82
CA TYR A 210 15.18 7.35 8.25
C TYR A 210 15.77 5.95 8.52
N ALA A 211 15.29 4.93 7.85
CA ALA A 211 15.83 3.57 7.95
C ALA A 211 17.33 3.48 7.58
N LEU A 212 17.79 4.32 6.67
CA LEU A 212 19.20 4.44 6.28
C LEU A 212 20.05 5.31 7.23
N GLY A 213 19.47 5.82 8.33
CA GLY A 213 20.15 6.64 9.31
C GLY A 213 20.52 8.04 8.81
N LYS A 214 19.80 8.59 7.83
CA LYS A 214 20.06 9.92 7.27
C LYS A 214 19.34 11.06 7.98
N TYR A 215 18.44 10.76 8.90
CA TYR A 215 17.88 11.72 9.85
C TYR A 215 18.52 11.51 11.22
N ALA A 216 18.70 12.58 11.97
CA ALA A 216 19.26 12.52 13.31
C ALA A 216 18.28 11.90 14.33
N SER A 217 16.98 11.96 14.05
CA SER A 217 15.94 11.43 14.93
C SER A 217 14.65 11.12 14.17
N ALA A 218 13.77 10.34 14.79
CA ALA A 218 12.39 10.12 14.33
C ALA A 218 11.60 11.44 14.24
N HIS A 219 11.82 12.34 15.20
CA HIS A 219 11.24 13.69 15.22
C HIS A 219 11.56 14.45 13.93
N GLU A 220 12.85 14.54 13.55
CA GLU A 220 13.28 15.26 12.35
C GLU A 220 12.63 14.68 11.08
N ALA A 221 12.60 13.35 10.95
CA ALA A 221 11.95 12.68 9.82
C ALA A 221 10.43 12.93 9.80
N ALA A 222 9.77 12.91 10.95
CA ALA A 222 8.35 13.19 11.07
C ALA A 222 8.04 14.65 10.67
N GLN A 223 8.81 15.61 11.18
CA GLN A 223 8.62 17.03 10.84
C GLN A 223 8.81 17.33 9.34
N ASP A 224 9.78 16.67 8.70
CA ASP A 224 10.01 16.81 7.27
C ASP A 224 8.83 16.27 6.44
N PHE A 225 8.21 15.16 6.88
CA PHE A 225 6.99 14.63 6.27
C PHE A 225 5.78 15.56 6.50
N LEU A 226 5.57 15.98 7.75
CA LEU A 226 4.43 16.81 8.16
C LEU A 226 4.44 18.17 7.49
N GLY A 227 5.61 18.71 7.15
CA GLY A 227 5.75 19.95 6.38
C GLY A 227 5.07 19.88 5.02
N VAL A 228 5.20 18.74 4.31
CA VAL A 228 4.49 18.53 3.04
C VAL A 228 3.00 18.34 3.27
N CYS A 229 2.60 17.57 4.27
CA CYS A 229 1.19 17.34 4.58
C CYS A 229 0.46 18.65 4.91
N SER A 230 1.07 19.52 5.71
CA SER A 230 0.50 20.83 6.08
C SER A 230 0.34 21.79 4.89
N ALA A 231 1.20 21.67 3.89
CA ALA A 231 1.08 22.47 2.66
C ALA A 231 -0.06 21.99 1.75
N GLU A 232 -0.32 20.69 1.75
CA GLU A 232 -1.36 20.04 0.93
C GLU A 232 -2.75 20.09 1.57
N ILE A 233 -2.83 20.06 2.92
CA ILE A 233 -4.09 20.12 3.67
C ILE A 233 -4.42 21.57 3.98
N LYS A 234 -5.42 22.10 3.31
CA LYS A 234 -5.95 23.44 3.51
C LYS A 234 -7.25 23.43 4.28
#